data_bf970b5faad97b19a352d66c5f6cf10b
#
_entry.id   bf970b5faad97b19a352d66c5f6cf10b
#
_cell.length_a   1.000
_cell.length_b   1.000
_cell.length_c   1.000
_cell.angle_alpha   90.00
_cell.angle_beta   90.00
_cell.angle_gamma   90.00
#
_symmetry.space_group_name_H-M   'P 1'
#
loop_
_entity.id
_entity.type
_entity.pdbx_description
1 polymer ?
#
loop_
_entity_poly.entity_id
_entity_poly.type
_entity_poly.pdbx_seq_one_letter_code
_entity_poly.pdbx_strand_id
1 'polypeptide(L)'
;LLTDAQAIRDVLLFPTMKSMGAAKNEANNAAQSAPVEKTVEKAIAEVKETYDFSNVEVEPLFKDMVDFDTFSKSDFRAVKVKECEAVPKSKKLLKFVLDDGSGVDRVILSGIHDYYEPEFLVGKTLLAITNLPPRKMMGIDSCGMIISATHLVEGREGLNVLILDDKIPAGAKLY
;
A
#
# COMPACT_ATOMS: atom_id res chain seq x y z
N LEU A 1 6.21 34.15 33.70
CA LEU A 1 5.28 33.09 34.09
C LEU A 1 5.58 31.87 33.20
N LEU A 2 6.24 30.90 33.83
CA LEU A 2 6.56 29.59 33.29
C LEU A 2 5.28 28.78 33.09
N THR A 3 5.14 28.13 31.97
CA THR A 3 4.28 26.96 31.86
C THR A 3 5.10 25.80 31.35
N ASP A 4 5.33 24.86 32.26
CA ASP A 4 5.86 23.54 32.08
C ASP A 4 5.07 22.75 31.04
N ALA A 5 5.74 22.29 30.01
CA ALA A 5 5.22 21.24 29.12
C ALA A 5 5.64 19.89 29.72
N GLN A 6 4.73 19.30 30.50
CA GLN A 6 4.88 17.93 30.96
C GLN A 6 4.70 16.93 29.82
N ALA A 7 5.61 15.99 29.80
CA ALA A 7 5.81 14.96 28.80
C ALA A 7 4.57 14.09 28.54
N ILE A 8 4.38 13.78 27.27
CA ILE A 8 3.49 12.75 26.71
C ILE A 8 3.97 11.35 27.15
N ARG A 9 3.79 11.00 28.42
CA ARG A 9 4.11 9.65 28.94
C ARG A 9 3.00 8.99 29.75
N ASP A 10 1.83 9.64 29.92
CA ASP A 10 0.80 9.16 30.82
C ASP A 10 -0.54 8.80 30.15
N VAL A 11 -0.54 8.32 28.91
CA VAL A 11 -1.76 7.80 28.28
C VAL A 11 -1.53 6.37 27.79
N LEU A 12 -1.28 5.47 28.74
CA LEU A 12 -1.39 4.03 28.56
C LEU A 12 -1.92 3.42 29.87
N LEU A 13 -3.15 3.79 30.22
CA LEU A 13 -3.92 3.06 31.22
C LEU A 13 -4.80 2.05 30.54
N PHE A 14 -4.34 0.81 30.56
CA PHE A 14 -5.22 -0.36 30.34
C PHE A 14 -6.21 -0.45 31.49
N PRO A 15 -7.52 -0.53 31.28
CA PRO A 15 -8.46 -0.80 32.34
C PRO A 15 -8.32 -2.27 32.76
N THR A 16 -7.77 -2.51 33.94
CA THR A 16 -7.87 -3.78 34.65
C THR A 16 -9.34 -4.03 35.00
N MET A 17 -9.94 -5.02 34.37
CA MET A 17 -11.24 -5.53 34.79
C MET A 17 -11.09 -6.28 36.11
N LYS A 18 -11.70 -5.73 37.14
CA LYS A 18 -11.86 -6.32 38.45
C LYS A 18 -12.87 -7.46 38.38
N SER A 19 -12.44 -8.68 38.72
CA SER A 19 -13.34 -9.81 38.89
C SER A 19 -14.09 -9.66 40.22
N MET A 20 -15.40 -9.81 40.19
CA MET A 20 -16.24 -10.03 41.38
C MET A 20 -16.80 -11.44 41.39
N GLY A 21 -16.37 -12.20 42.40
CA GLY A 21 -17.21 -12.97 43.31
C GLY A 21 -17.72 -14.33 42.89
N ALA A 22 -16.99 -15.32 43.30
CA ALA A 22 -17.34 -16.55 44.00
C ALA A 22 -18.70 -17.28 43.75
N ALA A 23 -18.60 -18.51 43.26
CA ALA A 23 -19.25 -19.67 43.89
C ALA A 23 -18.59 -20.97 43.41
N LYS A 24 -18.32 -21.84 44.39
CA LYS A 24 -17.69 -23.14 44.33
C LYS A 24 -18.43 -24.12 43.42
N ASN A 25 -17.71 -24.94 42.67
CA ASN A 25 -17.87 -26.41 42.74
C ASN A 25 -16.65 -27.09 42.10
N GLU A 26 -16.15 -28.06 42.87
CA GLU A 26 -15.04 -28.96 42.56
C GLU A 26 -15.44 -29.98 41.48
N ALA A 27 -14.58 -30.29 40.56
CA ALA A 27 -14.07 -31.63 40.27
C ALA A 27 -13.31 -31.69 38.94
N ASN A 28 -12.05 -32.08 39.07
CA ASN A 28 -11.23 -32.89 38.14
C ASN A 28 -11.36 -32.75 36.63
N ASN A 29 -10.38 -32.21 35.94
CA ASN A 29 -9.49 -33.09 35.15
C ASN A 29 -8.23 -32.35 34.71
N ALA A 30 -7.09 -32.93 34.99
CA ALA A 30 -5.80 -32.55 34.51
C ALA A 30 -5.66 -32.93 33.04
N ALA A 31 -5.32 -31.96 32.17
CA ALA A 31 -4.52 -32.21 30.96
C ALA A 31 -4.05 -30.90 30.29
N GLN A 32 -2.78 -30.65 30.41
CA GLN A 32 -1.89 -30.04 29.42
C GLN A 32 -2.22 -28.61 28.90
N SER A 33 -1.68 -27.65 29.61
CA SER A 33 -1.28 -26.36 29.04
C SER A 33 0.00 -26.56 28.21
N ALA A 34 -0.13 -26.69 26.89
CA ALA A 34 0.99 -26.53 25.97
C ALA A 34 1.09 -25.06 25.55
N PRO A 35 2.30 -24.49 25.44
CA PRO A 35 2.49 -23.04 25.40
C PRO A 35 2.17 -22.47 24.02
N VAL A 36 1.20 -21.59 24.00
CA VAL A 36 0.80 -20.80 22.80
C VAL A 36 1.91 -19.78 22.39
N GLU A 37 2.88 -19.54 23.27
CA GLU A 37 3.97 -18.59 23.00
C GLU A 37 4.98 -19.03 21.92
N LYS A 38 5.19 -20.33 21.73
CA LYS A 38 6.13 -20.82 20.71
C LYS A 38 5.60 -20.78 19.28
N THR A 39 4.30 -20.59 19.09
CA THR A 39 3.68 -20.54 17.77
C THR A 39 3.70 -19.11 17.20
N VAL A 40 3.72 -18.11 18.07
CA VAL A 40 3.76 -16.70 17.67
C VAL A 40 5.20 -16.27 17.28
N GLU A 41 6.22 -16.77 17.99
CA GLU A 41 7.63 -16.50 17.60
C GLU A 41 8.03 -17.19 16.28
N LYS A 42 7.38 -18.30 15.92
CA LYS A 42 7.66 -19.00 14.68
C LYS A 42 6.95 -18.39 13.46
N ALA A 43 5.92 -17.59 13.69
CA ALA A 43 5.22 -16.83 12.63
C ALA A 43 5.88 -15.46 12.34
N ILE A 44 6.73 -14.96 13.25
CA ILE A 44 7.48 -13.71 13.08
C ILE A 44 8.86 -13.97 12.44
N ALA A 45 9.28 -15.23 12.33
CA ALA A 45 10.42 -15.62 11.51
C ALA A 45 10.01 -15.80 10.02
N GLU A 46 9.11 -14.93 9.53
CA GLU A 46 8.93 -14.78 8.10
C GLU A 46 10.21 -14.24 7.50
N VAL A 47 10.82 -15.13 6.74
CA VAL A 47 11.83 -14.95 5.72
C VAL A 47 12.03 -13.46 5.42
N LYS A 48 13.03 -12.83 6.03
CA LYS A 48 13.60 -11.60 5.51
C LYS A 48 14.25 -12.01 4.19
N GLU A 49 13.50 -11.91 3.10
CA GLU A 49 14.08 -11.96 1.78
C GLU A 49 15.12 -10.85 1.72
N THR A 50 16.38 -11.23 1.84
CA THR A 50 17.49 -10.29 1.68
C THR A 50 17.66 -10.08 0.19
N TYR A 51 17.11 -8.97 -0.30
CA TYR A 51 17.30 -8.56 -1.69
C TYR A 51 18.75 -8.06 -1.87
N ASP A 52 19.46 -8.63 -2.86
CA ASP A 52 20.78 -8.15 -3.26
C ASP A 52 20.62 -7.04 -4.33
N PHE A 53 20.99 -5.82 -3.95
CA PHE A 53 20.94 -4.66 -4.84
C PHE A 53 22.29 -4.28 -5.44
N SER A 54 23.31 -5.16 -5.34
CA SER A 54 24.68 -4.87 -5.83
C SER A 54 24.74 -4.58 -7.33
N ASN A 55 23.84 -5.18 -8.10
CA ASN A 55 23.80 -5.06 -9.57
C ASN A 55 22.60 -4.24 -10.05
N VAL A 56 22.05 -3.40 -9.18
CA VAL A 56 20.88 -2.56 -9.49
C VAL A 56 21.35 -1.15 -9.82
N GLU A 57 20.95 -0.66 -10.98
CA GLU A 57 21.14 0.72 -11.40
C GLU A 57 19.81 1.48 -11.28
N VAL A 58 19.87 2.65 -10.67
CA VAL A 58 18.72 3.56 -10.57
C VAL A 58 18.99 4.85 -11.30
N GLU A 59 17.94 5.49 -11.79
CA GLU A 59 18.03 6.80 -12.44
C GLU A 59 18.63 7.83 -11.47
N PRO A 60 19.59 8.67 -11.91
CA PRO A 60 20.21 9.67 -11.04
C PRO A 60 19.20 10.72 -10.60
N LEU A 61 19.41 11.22 -9.37
CA LEU A 61 18.55 12.26 -8.81
C LEU A 61 18.61 13.55 -9.66
N PHE A 62 17.45 14.17 -9.84
CA PHE A 62 17.36 15.50 -10.43
C PHE A 62 18.10 16.52 -9.56
N LYS A 63 18.84 17.42 -10.22
CA LYS A 63 19.55 18.52 -9.55
C LYS A 63 18.67 19.73 -9.33
N ASP A 64 17.68 19.92 -10.21
CA ASP A 64 16.77 21.06 -10.16
C ASP A 64 15.72 20.85 -9.07
N MET A 65 15.51 21.87 -8.25
CA MET A 65 14.53 21.84 -7.17
C MET A 65 13.15 22.20 -7.71
N VAL A 66 12.14 21.43 -7.26
CA VAL A 66 10.73 21.77 -7.48
C VAL A 66 10.26 22.60 -6.28
N ASP A 67 9.64 23.74 -6.53
CA ASP A 67 9.04 24.54 -5.47
C ASP A 67 7.81 23.85 -4.86
N PHE A 68 7.55 24.14 -3.58
CA PHE A 68 6.48 23.50 -2.84
C PHE A 68 5.09 23.80 -3.45
N ASP A 69 4.87 25.00 -3.97
CA ASP A 69 3.59 25.39 -4.55
C ASP A 69 3.28 24.61 -5.84
N THR A 70 4.30 24.30 -6.63
CA THR A 70 4.15 23.44 -7.81
C THR A 70 3.89 22.00 -7.39
N PHE A 71 4.66 21.47 -6.43
CA PHE A 71 4.49 20.10 -5.94
C PHE A 71 3.12 19.90 -5.29
N SER A 72 2.66 20.85 -4.48
CA SER A 72 1.39 20.77 -3.75
C SER A 72 0.14 20.74 -4.65
N LYS A 73 0.29 21.12 -5.93
CA LYS A 73 -0.78 20.98 -6.93
C LYS A 73 -0.99 19.55 -7.38
N SER A 74 -0.05 18.66 -7.12
CA SER A 74 -0.19 17.23 -7.45
C SER A 74 -1.10 16.55 -6.44
N ASP A 75 -2.10 15.80 -6.91
CA ASP A 75 -3.05 15.11 -6.07
C ASP A 75 -2.78 13.59 -6.10
N PHE A 76 -1.95 13.15 -5.15
CA PHE A 76 -1.64 11.74 -4.96
C PHE A 76 -2.69 11.09 -4.06
N ARG A 77 -3.29 10.01 -4.54
CA ARG A 77 -4.36 9.27 -3.84
C ARG A 77 -4.09 7.78 -3.78
N ALA A 78 -4.53 7.18 -2.67
CA ALA A 78 -4.71 5.75 -2.62
C ALA A 78 -5.96 5.39 -3.45
N VAL A 79 -5.81 4.48 -4.39
CA VAL A 79 -6.89 4.04 -5.28
C VAL A 79 -7.03 2.53 -5.19
N LYS A 80 -8.27 2.04 -5.09
CA LYS A 80 -8.53 0.60 -5.05
C LYS A 80 -8.87 0.08 -6.43
N VAL A 81 -8.20 -1.00 -6.83
CA VAL A 81 -8.44 -1.64 -8.13
C VAL A 81 -9.72 -2.47 -8.04
N LYS A 82 -10.76 -2.04 -8.76
CA LYS A 82 -12.02 -2.78 -8.92
C LYS A 82 -11.92 -3.81 -10.02
N GLU A 83 -11.38 -3.39 -11.16
CA GLU A 83 -11.18 -4.23 -12.33
C GLU A 83 -9.85 -3.91 -12.99
N CYS A 84 -9.21 -4.92 -13.54
CA CYS A 84 -8.00 -4.79 -14.33
C CYS A 84 -8.10 -5.73 -15.54
N GLU A 85 -7.87 -5.23 -16.73
CA GLU A 85 -7.94 -6.02 -17.97
C GLU A 85 -6.86 -5.61 -18.96
N ALA A 86 -6.40 -6.57 -19.76
CA ALA A 86 -5.48 -6.30 -20.87
C ALA A 86 -6.18 -5.55 -21.99
N VAL A 87 -5.52 -4.53 -22.54
CA VAL A 87 -6.07 -3.78 -23.69
C VAL A 87 -5.87 -4.58 -24.98
N PRO A 88 -6.96 -4.99 -25.70
CA PRO A 88 -6.86 -5.92 -26.82
C PRO A 88 -5.94 -5.49 -27.98
N LYS A 89 -5.71 -4.18 -28.11
CA LYS A 89 -4.86 -3.58 -29.15
C LYS A 89 -3.43 -3.30 -28.72
N SER A 90 -3.06 -3.64 -27.48
CA SER A 90 -1.73 -3.41 -26.93
C SER A 90 -1.30 -4.57 -26.07
N LYS A 91 -0.07 -5.09 -26.30
CA LYS A 91 0.49 -6.14 -25.46
C LYS A 91 1.01 -5.63 -24.12
N LYS A 92 1.23 -4.32 -24.00
CA LYS A 92 1.88 -3.70 -22.84
C LYS A 92 0.92 -2.97 -21.90
N LEU A 93 -0.30 -2.66 -22.39
CA LEU A 93 -1.23 -1.83 -21.63
C LEU A 93 -2.22 -2.67 -20.85
N LEU A 94 -2.37 -2.33 -19.58
CA LEU A 94 -3.48 -2.72 -18.73
C LEU A 94 -4.43 -1.54 -18.56
N LYS A 95 -5.73 -1.82 -18.60
CA LYS A 95 -6.80 -0.88 -18.26
C LYS A 95 -7.26 -1.18 -16.85
N PHE A 96 -7.23 -0.16 -16.02
CA PHE A 96 -7.70 -0.20 -14.64
C PHE A 96 -9.01 0.55 -14.50
N VAL A 97 -9.94 -0.04 -13.78
CA VAL A 97 -11.12 0.62 -13.23
C VAL A 97 -10.89 0.74 -11.72
N LEU A 98 -10.79 1.97 -11.25
CA LEU A 98 -10.31 2.31 -9.92
C LEU A 98 -11.38 3.07 -9.13
N ASP A 99 -11.49 2.74 -7.85
CA ASP A 99 -12.18 3.56 -6.86
C ASP A 99 -11.17 4.55 -6.25
N ASP A 100 -11.41 5.83 -6.42
CA ASP A 100 -10.61 6.92 -5.85
C ASP A 100 -11.34 7.67 -4.71
N GLY A 101 -12.44 7.09 -4.21
CA GLY A 101 -13.27 7.68 -3.16
C GLY A 101 -14.19 8.80 -3.63
N SER A 102 -14.21 9.14 -4.92
CA SER A 102 -15.10 10.19 -5.47
C SER A 102 -16.54 9.71 -5.72
N GLY A 103 -16.78 8.40 -5.67
CA GLY A 103 -18.06 7.78 -6.00
C GLY A 103 -18.25 7.53 -7.51
N VAL A 104 -17.27 7.89 -8.32
CA VAL A 104 -17.25 7.61 -9.78
C VAL A 104 -16.00 6.80 -10.10
N ASP A 105 -16.18 5.73 -10.87
CA ASP A 105 -15.06 4.89 -11.26
C ASP A 105 -14.09 5.64 -12.19
N ARG A 106 -12.81 5.61 -11.84
CA ARG A 106 -11.75 6.23 -12.62
C ARG A 106 -11.08 5.21 -13.52
N VAL A 107 -10.90 5.56 -14.78
CA VAL A 107 -10.16 4.71 -15.72
C VAL A 107 -8.74 5.24 -15.88
N ILE A 108 -7.76 4.35 -15.68
CA ILE A 108 -6.34 4.63 -15.94
C ILE A 108 -5.78 3.50 -16.79
N LEU A 109 -4.97 3.87 -17.79
CA LEU A 109 -4.16 2.93 -18.56
C LEU A 109 -2.70 3.01 -18.12
N SER A 110 -2.09 1.85 -17.93
CA SER A 110 -0.66 1.75 -17.55
C SER A 110 0.06 0.68 -18.36
N GLY A 111 1.31 0.96 -18.74
CA GLY A 111 2.14 0.08 -19.56
C GLY A 111 2.87 -1.00 -18.76
N ILE A 112 2.19 -1.69 -17.87
CA ILE A 112 2.80 -2.62 -16.91
C ILE A 112 2.45 -4.09 -17.14
N HIS A 113 1.82 -4.42 -18.25
CA HIS A 113 1.38 -5.80 -18.55
C HIS A 113 2.56 -6.78 -18.73
N ASP A 114 3.74 -6.29 -19.10
CA ASP A 114 4.93 -7.13 -19.19
C ASP A 114 5.47 -7.58 -17.80
N TYR A 115 4.98 -6.94 -16.71
CA TYR A 115 5.46 -7.16 -15.34
C TYR A 115 4.40 -7.74 -14.42
N TYR A 116 3.12 -7.51 -14.69
CA TYR A 116 2.01 -7.92 -13.82
C TYR A 116 0.84 -8.48 -14.60
N GLU A 117 0.34 -9.60 -14.12
CA GLU A 117 -0.93 -10.16 -14.61
C GLU A 117 -2.11 -9.35 -14.02
N PRO A 118 -3.17 -9.12 -14.78
CA PRO A 118 -4.34 -8.35 -14.33
C PRO A 118 -4.94 -8.85 -13.03
N GLU A 119 -5.05 -10.18 -12.87
CA GLU A 119 -5.67 -10.84 -11.73
C GLU A 119 -4.95 -10.57 -10.41
N PHE A 120 -3.62 -10.39 -10.48
CA PHE A 120 -2.81 -10.07 -9.31
C PHE A 120 -3.12 -8.70 -8.74
N LEU A 121 -3.51 -7.75 -9.59
CA LEU A 121 -3.72 -6.35 -9.24
C LEU A 121 -5.14 -6.06 -8.77
N VAL A 122 -6.12 -6.88 -9.15
CA VAL A 122 -7.52 -6.71 -8.72
C VAL A 122 -7.63 -6.82 -7.20
N GLY A 123 -8.34 -5.87 -6.60
CA GLY A 123 -8.54 -5.78 -5.15
C GLY A 123 -7.39 -5.13 -4.38
N LYS A 124 -6.25 -4.84 -5.02
CA LYS A 124 -5.13 -4.14 -4.39
C LYS A 124 -5.38 -2.64 -4.27
N THR A 125 -4.74 -2.03 -3.28
CA THR A 125 -4.71 -0.58 -3.11
C THR A 125 -3.40 -0.07 -3.68
N LEU A 126 -3.47 0.85 -4.63
CA LEU A 126 -2.32 1.40 -5.36
C LEU A 126 -2.18 2.91 -5.10
N LEU A 127 -0.98 3.43 -5.40
CA LEU A 127 -0.74 4.88 -5.44
C LEU A 127 -0.95 5.41 -6.85
N ALA A 128 -1.78 6.44 -6.99
CA ALA A 128 -2.00 7.13 -8.25
C ALA A 128 -2.02 8.65 -8.08
N ILE A 129 -1.61 9.35 -9.15
CA ILE A 129 -1.89 10.78 -9.29
C ILE A 129 -3.19 10.95 -10.08
N THR A 130 -4.14 11.68 -9.49
CA THR A 130 -5.53 11.70 -9.97
C THR A 130 -5.92 12.97 -10.71
N ASN A 131 -5.17 14.03 -10.56
CA ASN A 131 -5.48 15.34 -11.16
C ASN A 131 -4.70 15.63 -12.44
N LEU A 132 -4.31 14.59 -13.18
CA LEU A 132 -3.76 14.77 -14.51
C LEU A 132 -4.89 14.95 -15.55
N PRO A 133 -4.68 15.76 -16.60
CA PRO A 133 -5.64 15.89 -17.68
C PRO A 133 -5.83 14.54 -18.39
N PRO A 134 -7.05 14.22 -18.84
CA PRO A 134 -7.32 12.98 -19.57
C PRO A 134 -6.42 12.85 -20.80
N ARG A 135 -5.80 11.68 -20.96
CA ARG A 135 -4.98 11.35 -22.12
C ARG A 135 -5.60 10.18 -22.88
N LYS A 136 -5.88 10.38 -24.16
CA LYS A 136 -6.42 9.33 -25.00
C LYS A 136 -5.32 8.35 -25.44
N MET A 137 -5.47 7.07 -25.09
CA MET A 137 -4.59 5.98 -25.48
C MET A 137 -5.42 4.81 -26.01
N MET A 138 -5.13 4.34 -27.23
CA MET A 138 -5.87 3.24 -27.88
C MET A 138 -7.40 3.45 -27.95
N GLY A 139 -7.85 4.72 -27.97
CA GLY A 139 -9.27 5.06 -28.01
C GLY A 139 -9.96 5.17 -26.65
N ILE A 140 -9.22 4.93 -25.56
CA ILE A 140 -9.69 5.01 -24.17
C ILE A 140 -9.06 6.22 -23.50
N ASP A 141 -9.84 6.99 -22.76
CA ASP A 141 -9.33 8.13 -21.99
C ASP A 141 -8.77 7.64 -20.65
N SER A 142 -7.46 7.88 -20.44
CA SER A 142 -6.78 7.63 -19.18
C SER A 142 -6.81 8.89 -18.33
N CYS A 143 -7.42 8.82 -17.15
CA CYS A 143 -7.67 9.96 -16.26
C CYS A 143 -6.78 9.90 -15.02
N GLY A 144 -5.47 9.93 -15.20
CA GLY A 144 -4.47 9.85 -14.14
C GLY A 144 -3.31 8.93 -14.50
N MET A 145 -2.47 8.62 -13.51
CA MET A 145 -1.31 7.75 -13.69
C MET A 145 -1.07 6.93 -12.41
N ILE A 146 -0.86 5.62 -12.55
CA ILE A 146 -0.40 4.77 -11.46
C ILE A 146 1.10 5.00 -11.25
N ILE A 147 1.51 5.13 -10.01
CA ILE A 147 2.92 5.36 -9.67
C ILE A 147 3.62 4.00 -9.50
N SER A 148 4.76 3.88 -10.13
CA SER A 148 5.62 2.71 -10.07
C SER A 148 7.08 3.13 -9.94
N ALA A 149 7.88 2.30 -9.30
CA ALA A 149 9.34 2.45 -9.25
C ALA A 149 9.97 1.65 -10.40
N THR A 150 10.87 2.26 -11.13
CA THR A 150 11.65 1.62 -12.19
C THR A 150 13.12 1.57 -11.81
N HIS A 151 13.79 0.51 -12.20
CA HIS A 151 15.22 0.30 -11.99
C HIS A 151 15.77 -0.64 -13.07
N LEU A 152 17.07 -0.73 -13.18
CA LEU A 152 17.73 -1.67 -14.10
C LEU A 152 18.47 -2.74 -13.29
N VAL A 153 18.26 -3.99 -13.62
CA VAL A 153 19.02 -5.12 -13.09
C VAL A 153 19.74 -5.78 -14.25
N GLU A 154 21.06 -5.74 -14.24
CA GLU A 154 21.89 -6.28 -15.32
C GLU A 154 21.47 -5.76 -16.72
N GLY A 155 21.10 -4.48 -16.81
CA GLY A 155 20.66 -3.84 -18.05
C GLY A 155 19.22 -4.19 -18.49
N ARG A 156 18.46 -4.92 -17.67
CA ARG A 156 17.03 -5.19 -17.89
C ARG A 156 16.19 -4.29 -17.01
N GLU A 157 15.17 -3.69 -17.60
CA GLU A 157 14.23 -2.86 -16.84
C GLU A 157 13.38 -3.74 -15.91
N GLY A 158 13.40 -3.38 -14.62
CA GLY A 158 12.50 -3.87 -13.60
C GLY A 158 11.49 -2.78 -13.22
N LEU A 159 10.25 -3.14 -12.96
CA LEU A 159 9.20 -2.23 -12.58
C LEU A 159 8.41 -2.80 -11.40
N ASN A 160 8.27 -1.99 -10.35
CA ASN A 160 7.45 -2.33 -9.20
C ASN A 160 6.35 -1.29 -9.00
N VAL A 161 5.10 -1.73 -9.02
CA VAL A 161 3.95 -0.89 -8.68
C VAL A 161 3.94 -0.67 -7.17
N LEU A 162 3.66 0.56 -6.74
CA LEU A 162 3.55 0.88 -5.32
C LEU A 162 2.20 0.38 -4.79
N ILE A 163 2.22 -0.81 -4.21
CA ILE A 163 1.08 -1.42 -3.53
C ILE A 163 1.06 -0.89 -2.09
N LEU A 164 -0.05 -0.30 -1.70
CA LEU A 164 -0.29 0.23 -0.36
C LEU A 164 -0.98 -0.81 0.51
N ASP A 165 -0.96 -0.60 1.84
CA ASP A 165 -1.71 -1.43 2.78
C ASP A 165 -3.22 -1.31 2.50
N ASP A 166 -3.92 -2.44 2.42
CA ASP A 166 -5.37 -2.50 2.16
C ASP A 166 -6.24 -1.87 3.26
N LYS A 167 -5.62 -1.52 4.41
CA LYS A 167 -6.26 -0.71 5.46
C LYS A 167 -6.42 0.76 5.09
N ILE A 168 -5.70 1.22 4.07
CA ILE A 168 -5.81 2.59 3.60
C ILE A 168 -7.08 2.69 2.75
N PRO A 169 -8.04 3.56 3.11
CA PRO A 169 -9.28 3.70 2.35
C PRO A 169 -9.02 4.31 0.98
N ALA A 170 -9.83 3.91 -0.01
CA ALA A 170 -9.84 4.55 -1.32
C ALA A 170 -10.10 6.05 -1.18
N GLY A 171 -9.36 6.86 -1.94
CA GLY A 171 -9.44 8.32 -1.88
C GLY A 171 -8.56 8.97 -0.80
N ALA A 172 -7.88 8.21 0.06
CA ALA A 172 -6.96 8.80 1.02
C ALA A 172 -5.85 9.57 0.30
N LYS A 173 -5.65 10.84 0.68
CA LYS A 173 -4.62 11.70 0.10
C LYS A 173 -3.26 11.36 0.70
N LEU A 174 -2.24 11.30 -0.17
CA LEU A 174 -0.85 11.16 0.22
C LEU A 174 -0.13 12.51 0.06
N TYR A 175 0.78 12.79 1.00
CA TYR A 175 1.53 14.05 1.10
C TYR A 175 3.02 13.78 0.97
#